data_18b2723877a6196f44d7474109cd5ebe
#
_entry.id   18b2723877a6196f44d7474109cd5ebe
#
_cell.length_a   1.000
_cell.length_b   1.000
_cell.length_c   1.000
_cell.angle_alpha   90.00
_cell.angle_beta   90.00
_cell.angle_gamma   90.00
#
_symmetry.space_group_name_H-M   'P 1'
#
loop_
_entity.id
_entity.type
_entity.pdbx_description
1 polymer ?
#
loop_
_entity_poly.entity_id
_entity_poly.type
_entity_poly.pdbx_seq_one_letter_code
_entity_poly.pdbx_strand_id
1 'polypeptide(L)'
;MTSAFRLIVPTHVPPLEPAVRPAVLANRAFREEVAASGAGVPLVIALERLDGSLSRYDTVAFPDGHPRADANLVYAERLVKFLLWARGGWRVFIGGPESVGEHIRRVYAAEGDRKFDYHFMGEQVHGRSFKVTPCAAQIVPAAREAGQHLGRHLDGCRIGFDLGASDLKVSAVVDGEAIFSEEIVWEPVEQTDPAYHQSKIREALNLAKSKMPRLDAIGGSSAGVIVDNRPMVASLFRGIPADRFGEIREMFLHFRDEFGVPLDVANDGDVTALAGAMSLDDNAVLGIAMGSSEAAGYVNPEGAITGWLNELAFAPVDYNPGAATDEWSGDAGVGALYFSQQCVFRLAPAVGITLPAGATKADMLKHVQSALEA
;
A
#
# COMPACT_ATOMS: atom_id res chain seq x y z
N MET A 1 25.33 -2.41 20.81
CA MET A 1 25.83 -1.24 20.06
C MET A 1 24.72 -0.19 20.08
N THR A 2 24.94 0.96 20.71
CA THR A 2 23.97 2.06 20.70
C THR A 2 23.84 2.53 19.26
N SER A 3 22.64 2.43 18.70
CA SER A 3 22.36 2.85 17.32
C SER A 3 22.84 4.29 17.14
N ALA A 4 23.72 4.51 16.15
CA ALA A 4 24.18 5.84 15.76
C ALA A 4 23.02 6.73 15.25
N PHE A 5 21.88 6.14 14.94
CA PHE A 5 20.68 6.80 14.44
C PHE A 5 19.84 7.36 15.60
N ARG A 6 19.61 8.68 15.60
CA ARG A 6 18.92 9.38 16.67
C ARG A 6 17.40 9.25 16.56
N LEU A 7 16.76 8.66 17.58
CA LEU A 7 15.31 8.62 17.72
C LEU A 7 14.81 9.84 18.51
N ILE A 8 13.70 10.42 18.04
CA ILE A 8 13.15 11.65 18.63
C ILE A 8 11.86 11.32 19.38
N VAL A 9 11.80 11.79 20.63
CA VAL A 9 10.56 11.78 21.42
C VAL A 9 9.64 12.88 20.86
N PRO A 10 8.38 12.57 20.51
CA PRO A 10 7.47 13.59 20.01
C PRO A 10 7.11 14.61 21.12
N THR A 11 6.83 15.85 20.74
CA THR A 11 6.41 16.90 21.68
C THR A 11 5.14 16.53 22.44
N HIS A 12 4.18 15.90 21.72
CA HIS A 12 2.97 15.33 22.29
C HIS A 12 3.15 13.81 22.39
N VAL A 13 3.52 13.36 23.58
CA VAL A 13 3.72 11.92 23.83
C VAL A 13 2.38 11.22 23.95
N PRO A 14 2.10 10.19 23.15
CA PRO A 14 0.84 9.43 23.27
C PRO A 14 0.76 8.75 24.65
N PRO A 15 -0.29 9.02 25.47
CA PRO A 15 -0.35 8.51 26.84
C PRO A 15 -0.41 6.98 26.92
N LEU A 16 -1.01 6.32 25.94
CA LEU A 16 -1.13 4.86 25.90
C LEU A 16 0.10 4.16 25.30
N GLU A 17 0.96 4.90 24.61
CA GLU A 17 2.14 4.37 23.96
C GLU A 17 3.32 5.37 23.99
N PRO A 18 3.85 5.70 25.19
CA PRO A 18 4.86 6.75 25.35
C PRO A 18 6.22 6.42 24.70
N ALA A 19 6.41 5.16 24.32
CA ALA A 19 7.63 4.69 23.67
C ALA A 19 7.68 4.95 22.16
N VAL A 20 6.58 5.40 21.53
CA VAL A 20 6.52 5.71 20.09
C VAL A 20 7.63 6.68 19.67
N ARG A 21 8.30 6.36 18.58
CA ARG A 21 9.34 7.18 17.95
C ARG A 21 8.98 7.40 16.48
N PRO A 22 8.16 8.42 16.18
CA PRO A 22 7.65 8.65 14.82
C PRO A 22 8.78 8.72 13.80
N ALA A 23 8.68 7.90 12.76
CA ALA A 23 9.67 7.80 11.69
C ALA A 23 9.99 9.16 11.06
N VAL A 24 8.96 10.00 10.84
CA VAL A 24 9.12 11.34 10.26
C VAL A 24 10.02 12.25 11.10
N LEU A 25 9.93 12.18 12.44
CA LEU A 25 10.76 12.99 13.32
C LEU A 25 12.22 12.53 13.31
N ALA A 26 12.46 11.24 13.34
CA ALA A 26 13.80 10.66 13.26
C ALA A 26 14.46 10.97 11.92
N ASN A 27 13.74 10.82 10.81
CA ASN A 27 14.22 11.13 9.47
C ASN A 27 14.52 12.63 9.29
N ARG A 28 13.69 13.50 9.87
CA ARG A 28 13.93 14.96 9.86
C ARG A 28 15.19 15.30 10.64
N ALA A 29 15.31 14.81 11.87
CA ALA A 29 16.48 15.05 12.73
C ALA A 29 17.78 14.56 12.08
N PHE A 30 17.75 13.42 11.38
CA PHE A 30 18.91 12.93 10.64
C PHE A 30 19.32 13.91 9.53
N ARG A 31 18.38 14.38 8.70
CA ARG A 31 18.70 15.33 7.63
C ARG A 31 19.22 16.68 8.18
N GLU A 32 18.66 17.15 9.29
CA GLU A 32 19.14 18.36 9.98
C GLU A 32 20.57 18.17 10.51
N GLU A 33 20.88 17.00 11.07
CA GLU A 33 22.23 16.67 11.54
C GLU A 33 23.24 16.61 10.38
N VAL A 34 22.88 15.99 9.25
CA VAL A 34 23.71 15.98 8.03
C VAL A 34 23.96 17.42 7.54
N ALA A 35 22.91 18.22 7.46
CA ALA A 35 23.04 19.62 7.02
C ALA A 35 23.93 20.44 7.96
N ALA A 36 23.77 20.28 9.28
CA ALA A 36 24.56 20.98 10.30
C ALA A 36 26.04 20.59 10.28
N SER A 37 26.39 19.40 9.81
CA SER A 37 27.78 18.95 9.68
C SER A 37 28.56 19.67 8.58
N GLY A 38 27.87 20.27 7.62
CA GLY A 38 28.49 20.88 6.42
C GLY A 38 29.15 19.89 5.46
N ALA A 39 29.13 18.57 5.77
CA ALA A 39 29.80 17.53 5.00
C ALA A 39 28.80 16.66 4.20
N GLY A 40 27.51 17.01 4.17
CA GLY A 40 26.48 16.20 3.52
C GLY A 40 26.74 15.97 2.05
N VAL A 41 26.47 14.72 1.60
CA VAL A 41 26.54 14.31 0.20
C VAL A 41 25.17 13.84 -0.27
N PRO A 42 24.87 13.88 -1.60
CA PRO A 42 23.63 13.36 -2.11
C PRO A 42 23.43 11.88 -1.82
N LEU A 43 22.22 11.51 -1.41
CA LEU A 43 21.69 10.14 -1.40
C LEU A 43 20.43 10.16 -2.26
N VAL A 44 20.42 9.38 -3.33
CA VAL A 44 19.34 9.34 -4.29
C VAL A 44 18.81 7.92 -4.40
N ILE A 45 17.51 7.74 -4.21
CA ILE A 45 16.83 6.45 -4.31
C ILE A 45 15.85 6.54 -5.47
N ALA A 46 15.91 5.58 -6.39
CA ALA A 46 14.88 5.45 -7.42
C ALA A 46 14.36 4.02 -7.50
N LEU A 47 13.06 3.89 -7.75
CA LEU A 47 12.36 2.61 -7.84
C LEU A 47 11.77 2.46 -9.24
N GLU A 48 12.06 1.34 -9.88
CA GLU A 48 11.58 1.00 -11.22
C GLU A 48 10.45 -0.02 -11.13
N ARG A 49 9.31 0.28 -11.75
CA ARG A 49 8.16 -0.61 -11.91
C ARG A 49 8.18 -1.35 -13.26
N LEU A 50 7.24 -2.28 -13.47
CA LEU A 50 7.22 -3.13 -14.68
C LEU A 50 6.97 -2.36 -15.96
N ASP A 51 6.12 -1.34 -15.91
CA ASP A 51 5.81 -0.44 -17.03
C ASP A 51 6.98 0.50 -17.41
N GLY A 52 8.07 0.41 -16.66
CA GLY A 52 9.24 1.26 -16.79
C GLY A 52 9.07 2.62 -16.11
N SER A 53 7.98 2.88 -15.40
CA SER A 53 7.86 4.05 -14.53
C SER A 53 8.95 4.07 -13.47
N LEU A 54 9.38 5.26 -13.10
CA LEU A 54 10.46 5.50 -12.13
C LEU A 54 10.01 6.54 -11.10
N SER A 55 9.92 6.11 -9.85
CA SER A 55 9.81 7.01 -8.71
C SER A 55 11.21 7.38 -8.24
N ARG A 56 11.44 8.66 -7.91
CA ARG A 56 12.74 9.16 -7.43
C ARG A 56 12.56 9.96 -6.15
N TYR A 57 13.47 9.75 -5.21
CA TYR A 57 13.54 10.48 -3.95
C TYR A 57 14.98 10.95 -3.72
N ASP A 58 15.18 12.26 -3.66
CA ASP A 58 16.47 12.88 -3.41
C ASP A 58 16.56 13.29 -1.94
N THR A 59 17.67 12.93 -1.29
CA THR A 59 17.96 13.27 0.10
C THR A 59 19.47 13.40 0.30
N VAL A 60 19.91 13.43 1.55
CA VAL A 60 21.31 13.60 1.93
C VAL A 60 21.75 12.52 2.92
N ALA A 61 23.06 12.25 2.93
CA ALA A 61 23.72 11.34 3.84
C ALA A 61 25.08 11.90 4.27
N PHE A 62 25.67 11.35 5.33
CA PHE A 62 27.09 11.58 5.62
C PHE A 62 27.97 10.88 4.59
N PRO A 63 29.13 11.44 4.19
CA PRO A 63 30.07 10.75 3.32
C PRO A 63 30.67 9.51 4.02
N ASP A 64 31.16 8.56 3.23
CA ASP A 64 31.92 7.43 3.77
C ASP A 64 33.14 7.94 4.56
N GLY A 65 33.44 7.27 5.67
CA GLY A 65 34.50 7.70 6.60
C GLY A 65 34.13 8.81 7.58
N HIS A 66 32.94 9.43 7.46
CA HIS A 66 32.48 10.37 8.48
C HIS A 66 32.15 9.63 9.80
N PRO A 67 32.45 10.20 10.99
CA PRO A 67 32.18 9.54 12.28
C PRO A 67 30.72 9.11 12.50
N ARG A 68 29.78 9.72 11.77
CA ARG A 68 28.35 9.44 11.81
C ARG A 68 27.84 8.62 10.62
N ALA A 69 28.73 8.09 9.75
CA ALA A 69 28.32 7.35 8.55
C ALA A 69 27.47 6.12 8.84
N ASP A 70 27.63 5.47 9.99
CA ASP A 70 26.82 4.33 10.42
C ASP A 70 25.33 4.67 10.53
N ALA A 71 24.98 5.92 10.83
CA ALA A 71 23.60 6.37 10.87
C ALA A 71 22.91 6.33 9.50
N ASN A 72 23.67 6.46 8.41
CA ASN A 72 23.15 6.35 7.05
C ASN A 72 22.49 4.99 6.80
N LEU A 73 23.03 3.91 7.38
CA LEU A 73 22.58 2.56 7.12
C LEU A 73 21.15 2.34 7.59
N VAL A 74 20.82 2.79 8.81
CA VAL A 74 19.47 2.73 9.35
C VAL A 74 18.53 3.66 8.58
N TYR A 75 18.98 4.91 8.34
CA TYR A 75 18.18 5.89 7.59
C TYR A 75 17.79 5.37 6.21
N ALA A 76 18.79 4.91 5.43
CA ALA A 76 18.56 4.44 4.07
C ALA A 76 17.70 3.18 4.03
N GLU A 77 17.92 2.23 4.94
CA GLU A 77 17.16 0.97 5.00
C GLU A 77 15.68 1.24 5.30
N ARG A 78 15.37 2.06 6.30
CA ARG A 78 14.00 2.43 6.64
C ARG A 78 13.33 3.26 5.55
N LEU A 79 14.08 4.15 4.90
CA LEU A 79 13.58 4.96 3.80
C LEU A 79 13.29 4.12 2.55
N VAL A 80 14.17 3.17 2.20
CA VAL A 80 13.92 2.22 1.10
C VAL A 80 12.67 1.39 1.38
N LYS A 81 12.51 0.88 2.60
CA LYS A 81 11.30 0.15 2.97
C LYS A 81 10.06 1.01 2.81
N PHE A 82 10.05 2.22 3.35
CA PHE A 82 8.92 3.14 3.17
C PHE A 82 8.59 3.38 1.69
N LEU A 83 9.60 3.70 0.89
CA LEU A 83 9.40 3.98 -0.53
C LEU A 83 8.91 2.76 -1.31
N LEU A 84 9.39 1.56 -0.99
CA LEU A 84 8.92 0.32 -1.62
C LEU A 84 7.43 0.07 -1.35
N TRP A 85 6.98 0.24 -0.11
CA TRP A 85 5.59 -0.01 0.25
C TRP A 85 4.65 1.13 -0.18
N ALA A 86 5.17 2.35 -0.27
CA ALA A 86 4.41 3.49 -0.79
C ALA A 86 4.31 3.49 -2.32
N ARG A 87 5.41 3.20 -3.03
CA ARG A 87 5.50 3.41 -4.48
C ARG A 87 5.63 2.15 -5.30
N GLY A 88 6.08 1.05 -4.69
CA GLY A 88 6.38 -0.19 -5.39
C GLY A 88 7.66 -0.14 -6.22
N GLY A 89 8.11 -1.30 -6.67
CA GLY A 89 9.23 -1.45 -7.57
C GLY A 89 9.93 -2.80 -7.43
N TRP A 90 10.37 -3.35 -8.54
CA TRP A 90 11.17 -4.57 -8.58
C TRP A 90 12.67 -4.30 -8.58
N ARG A 91 13.05 -3.04 -8.87
CA ARG A 91 14.44 -2.61 -8.90
C ARG A 91 14.60 -1.28 -8.18
N VAL A 92 15.60 -1.24 -7.29
CA VAL A 92 15.97 -0.03 -6.54
C VAL A 92 17.38 0.40 -6.94
N PHE A 93 17.51 1.65 -7.37
CA PHE A 93 18.80 2.32 -7.56
C PHE A 93 19.15 3.05 -6.28
N ILE A 94 20.38 2.87 -5.79
CA ILE A 94 20.91 3.58 -4.62
C ILE A 94 22.15 4.35 -5.07
N GLY A 95 21.98 5.67 -5.20
CA GLY A 95 23.05 6.58 -5.60
C GLY A 95 23.54 7.39 -4.41
N GLY A 96 24.83 7.27 -4.06
CA GLY A 96 25.40 7.99 -2.91
C GLY A 96 26.62 7.30 -2.34
N PRO A 97 26.82 7.35 -1.01
CA PRO A 97 27.92 6.66 -0.35
C PRO A 97 27.93 5.15 -0.67
N GLU A 98 29.10 4.61 -0.99
CA GLU A 98 29.25 3.21 -1.38
C GLU A 98 28.78 2.26 -0.27
N SER A 99 29.11 2.57 0.99
CA SER A 99 28.70 1.79 2.15
C SER A 99 27.18 1.63 2.25
N VAL A 100 26.40 2.66 1.89
CA VAL A 100 24.92 2.62 1.87
C VAL A 100 24.45 1.68 0.76
N GLY A 101 24.96 1.82 -0.45
CA GLY A 101 24.59 0.98 -1.59
C GLY A 101 24.82 -0.51 -1.31
N GLU A 102 25.99 -0.85 -0.76
CA GLU A 102 26.36 -2.21 -0.41
C GLU A 102 25.53 -2.76 0.76
N HIS A 103 25.22 -1.91 1.76
CA HIS A 103 24.35 -2.30 2.86
C HIS A 103 22.95 -2.66 2.35
N ILE A 104 22.31 -1.79 1.55
CA ILE A 104 20.98 -2.05 1.01
C ILE A 104 20.98 -3.31 0.13
N ARG A 105 22.00 -3.50 -0.70
CA ARG A 105 22.14 -4.70 -1.55
C ARG A 105 22.19 -5.99 -0.71
N ARG A 106 22.88 -5.97 0.42
CA ARG A 106 22.97 -7.11 1.34
C ARG A 106 21.66 -7.36 2.09
N VAL A 107 21.06 -6.30 2.62
CA VAL A 107 19.84 -6.38 3.45
C VAL A 107 18.65 -6.84 2.60
N TYR A 108 18.51 -6.34 1.37
CA TYR A 108 17.47 -6.70 0.41
C TYR A 108 17.94 -7.81 -0.56
N ALA A 109 18.70 -8.78 -0.07
CA ALA A 109 19.00 -10.03 -0.79
C ALA A 109 17.93 -11.09 -0.47
N ALA A 110 17.89 -12.18 -1.26
CA ALA A 110 16.91 -13.26 -1.10
C ALA A 110 16.91 -13.88 0.32
N GLU A 111 18.08 -13.94 0.96
CA GLU A 111 18.25 -14.44 2.34
C GLU A 111 18.69 -13.33 3.31
N GLY A 112 18.51 -12.06 2.91
CA GLY A 112 18.85 -10.90 3.75
C GLY A 112 17.78 -10.61 4.82
N ASP A 113 18.06 -9.62 5.66
CA ASP A 113 17.17 -9.21 6.75
C ASP A 113 15.79 -8.74 6.23
N ARG A 114 15.72 -8.28 4.97
CA ARG A 114 14.52 -7.84 4.27
C ARG A 114 14.07 -8.84 3.19
N LYS A 115 14.29 -10.13 3.40
CA LYS A 115 13.88 -11.19 2.47
C LYS A 115 12.37 -11.19 2.20
N PHE A 116 11.53 -10.83 3.17
CA PHE A 116 10.10 -10.68 2.96
C PHE A 116 9.83 -9.64 1.87
N ASP A 117 10.41 -8.44 1.99
CA ASP A 117 10.25 -7.37 1.00
C ASP A 117 10.85 -7.76 -0.36
N TYR A 118 11.98 -8.48 -0.38
CA TYR A 118 12.61 -8.99 -1.60
C TYR A 118 11.67 -9.92 -2.39
N HIS A 119 11.10 -10.92 -1.72
CA HIS A 119 10.22 -11.89 -2.37
C HIS A 119 8.87 -11.26 -2.71
N PHE A 120 8.30 -10.46 -1.82
CA PHE A 120 7.02 -9.81 -2.05
C PHE A 120 7.08 -8.85 -3.24
N MET A 121 8.00 -7.89 -3.21
CA MET A 121 8.10 -6.89 -4.28
C MET A 121 8.58 -7.49 -5.60
N GLY A 122 9.53 -8.42 -5.55
CA GLY A 122 10.05 -9.07 -6.74
C GLY A 122 9.07 -10.07 -7.33
N GLU A 123 8.85 -11.16 -6.63
CA GLU A 123 8.20 -12.34 -7.18
C GLU A 123 6.67 -12.22 -7.20
N GLN A 124 6.06 -11.72 -6.09
CA GLN A 124 4.61 -11.68 -5.98
C GLN A 124 4.02 -10.49 -6.74
N VAL A 125 4.51 -9.27 -6.48
CA VAL A 125 3.97 -8.05 -7.11
C VAL A 125 4.41 -7.93 -8.56
N HIS A 126 5.71 -8.12 -8.85
CA HIS A 126 6.25 -7.84 -10.18
C HIS A 126 6.63 -9.09 -11.00
N GLY A 127 6.48 -10.31 -10.46
CA GLY A 127 6.73 -11.56 -11.19
C GLY A 127 8.18 -11.73 -11.66
N ARG A 128 9.15 -11.13 -10.98
CA ARG A 128 10.59 -11.20 -11.29
C ARG A 128 11.47 -11.05 -10.06
N SER A 129 12.74 -11.40 -10.15
CA SER A 129 13.67 -11.23 -9.04
C SER A 129 13.86 -9.76 -8.69
N PHE A 130 13.77 -9.43 -7.42
CA PHE A 130 14.06 -8.08 -6.91
C PHE A 130 15.53 -7.74 -7.08
N LYS A 131 15.84 -6.47 -7.36
CA LYS A 131 17.22 -6.05 -7.64
C LYS A 131 17.56 -4.73 -6.97
N VAL A 132 18.69 -4.70 -6.26
CA VAL A 132 19.33 -3.45 -5.81
C VAL A 132 20.50 -3.12 -6.72
N THR A 133 20.60 -1.88 -7.16
CA THR A 133 21.64 -1.37 -8.07
C THR A 133 22.35 -0.17 -7.42
N PRO A 134 23.45 -0.40 -6.67
CA PRO A 134 24.30 0.70 -6.20
C PRO A 134 24.96 1.42 -7.38
N CYS A 135 25.05 2.74 -7.32
CA CYS A 135 25.67 3.57 -8.36
C CYS A 135 26.07 4.95 -7.81
N ALA A 136 26.73 5.76 -8.62
CA ALA A 136 26.93 7.17 -8.27
C ALA A 136 25.59 7.94 -8.33
N ALA A 137 25.41 8.93 -7.45
CA ALA A 137 24.16 9.69 -7.35
C ALA A 137 23.72 10.32 -8.69
N GLN A 138 24.68 10.77 -9.50
CA GLN A 138 24.44 11.39 -10.81
C GLN A 138 23.94 10.41 -11.88
N ILE A 139 24.13 9.10 -11.66
CA ILE A 139 23.75 8.04 -12.62
C ILE A 139 22.33 7.53 -12.33
N VAL A 140 21.79 7.83 -11.15
CA VAL A 140 20.42 7.42 -10.81
C VAL A 140 19.44 8.04 -11.81
N PRO A 141 18.58 7.22 -12.45
CA PRO A 141 17.64 7.71 -13.45
C PRO A 141 16.72 8.83 -12.91
N ALA A 142 16.33 9.74 -13.81
CA ALA A 142 15.32 10.75 -13.50
C ALA A 142 13.96 10.12 -13.23
N ALA A 143 13.13 10.79 -12.44
CA ALA A 143 11.73 10.41 -12.25
C ALA A 143 10.99 10.35 -13.59
N ARG A 144 10.17 9.34 -13.76
CA ARG A 144 9.25 9.16 -14.88
C ARG A 144 7.99 8.49 -14.34
N GLU A 145 7.08 9.32 -13.88
CA GLU A 145 5.79 8.86 -13.35
C GLU A 145 4.73 8.91 -14.44
N ALA A 146 3.87 7.92 -14.44
CA ALA A 146 2.64 7.90 -15.22
C ALA A 146 1.46 7.93 -14.25
N GLY A 147 0.41 8.64 -14.61
CA GLY A 147 -0.84 8.67 -13.86
C GLY A 147 -2.02 8.40 -14.80
N GLN A 148 -3.06 7.78 -14.27
CA GLN A 148 -4.32 7.55 -14.96
C GLN A 148 -5.40 8.43 -14.36
N HIS A 149 -6.08 9.21 -15.22
CA HIS A 149 -7.25 9.99 -14.81
C HIS A 149 -8.45 9.06 -14.71
N LEU A 150 -8.65 8.47 -13.54
CA LEU A 150 -9.82 7.67 -13.20
C LEU A 150 -10.83 8.51 -12.42
N GLY A 151 -12.10 8.13 -12.48
CA GLY A 151 -13.18 8.86 -11.82
C GLY A 151 -13.57 10.16 -12.56
N ARG A 152 -14.49 10.94 -11.97
CA ARG A 152 -15.05 12.21 -12.52
C ARG A 152 -15.72 12.09 -13.89
N HIS A 153 -15.79 10.91 -14.45
CA HIS A 153 -16.52 10.60 -15.69
C HIS A 153 -17.98 10.31 -15.32
N LEU A 154 -18.79 11.33 -15.16
CA LEU A 154 -20.18 11.20 -14.71
C LEU A 154 -21.17 11.04 -15.88
N ASP A 155 -20.72 11.21 -17.12
CA ASP A 155 -21.52 11.08 -18.34
C ASP A 155 -21.72 9.61 -18.75
N GLY A 156 -22.85 9.31 -19.37
CA GLY A 156 -23.14 8.02 -19.98
C GLY A 156 -23.58 6.93 -18.98
N CYS A 157 -23.54 5.67 -19.42
CA CYS A 157 -24.01 4.51 -18.67
C CYS A 157 -22.81 3.68 -18.20
N ARG A 158 -22.60 3.62 -16.90
CA ARG A 158 -21.40 3.01 -16.29
C ARG A 158 -21.77 2.00 -15.21
N ILE A 159 -20.98 0.94 -15.09
CA ILE A 159 -21.05 0.02 -13.96
C ILE A 159 -19.93 0.36 -13.00
N GLY A 160 -20.28 0.45 -11.70
CA GLY A 160 -19.33 0.41 -10.60
C GLY A 160 -19.44 -0.94 -9.88
N PHE A 161 -18.31 -1.55 -9.49
CA PHE A 161 -18.32 -2.71 -8.61
C PHE A 161 -17.21 -2.62 -7.55
N ASP A 162 -17.44 -3.32 -6.42
CA ASP A 162 -16.48 -3.44 -5.33
C ASP A 162 -16.41 -4.89 -4.86
N LEU A 163 -15.21 -5.46 -4.82
CA LEU A 163 -14.96 -6.83 -4.39
C LEU A 163 -14.44 -6.84 -2.95
N GLY A 164 -15.36 -7.03 -2.00
CA GLY A 164 -15.07 -7.22 -0.60
C GLY A 164 -14.84 -8.68 -0.21
N ALA A 165 -14.39 -8.91 1.03
CA ALA A 165 -14.11 -10.26 1.53
C ALA A 165 -15.37 -11.10 1.80
N SER A 166 -16.51 -10.47 2.06
CA SER A 166 -17.80 -11.10 2.38
C SER A 166 -18.93 -10.75 1.43
N ASP A 167 -18.75 -9.69 0.67
CA ASP A 167 -19.76 -9.15 -0.23
C ASP A 167 -19.14 -8.60 -1.51
N LEU A 168 -19.91 -8.67 -2.58
CA LEU A 168 -19.65 -8.03 -3.86
C LEU A 168 -20.72 -6.98 -4.06
N LYS A 169 -20.34 -5.73 -4.23
CA LYS A 169 -21.26 -4.63 -4.50
C LYS A 169 -21.22 -4.28 -5.98
N VAL A 170 -22.39 -3.98 -6.55
CA VAL A 170 -22.48 -3.54 -7.93
C VAL A 170 -23.51 -2.43 -8.05
N SER A 171 -23.24 -1.46 -8.91
CA SER A 171 -24.13 -0.34 -9.20
C SER A 171 -24.22 -0.05 -10.70
N ALA A 172 -25.40 0.38 -11.14
CA ALA A 172 -25.63 0.94 -12.46
C ALA A 172 -25.79 2.46 -12.32
N VAL A 173 -24.98 3.21 -13.03
CA VAL A 173 -24.91 4.67 -12.98
C VAL A 173 -25.22 5.23 -14.36
N VAL A 174 -26.17 6.17 -14.45
CA VAL A 174 -26.52 6.85 -15.69
C VAL A 174 -26.38 8.36 -15.47
N ASP A 175 -25.52 8.99 -16.26
CA ASP A 175 -25.21 10.41 -16.19
C ASP A 175 -24.93 10.91 -14.75
N GLY A 176 -24.15 10.09 -14.00
CA GLY A 176 -23.73 10.39 -12.64
C GLY A 176 -24.72 10.02 -11.54
N GLU A 177 -25.92 9.54 -11.89
CA GLU A 177 -26.94 9.09 -10.94
C GLU A 177 -26.93 7.56 -10.81
N ALA A 178 -26.81 7.04 -9.59
CA ALA A 178 -26.93 5.63 -9.30
C ALA A 178 -28.41 5.19 -9.38
N ILE A 179 -28.79 4.54 -10.48
CA ILE A 179 -30.16 4.08 -10.74
C ILE A 179 -30.43 2.67 -10.17
N PHE A 180 -29.38 1.95 -9.83
CA PHE A 180 -29.44 0.61 -9.24
C PHE A 180 -28.18 0.36 -8.42
N SER A 181 -28.33 -0.30 -7.26
CA SER A 181 -27.23 -0.81 -6.45
C SER A 181 -27.69 -2.10 -5.76
N GLU A 182 -26.80 -3.07 -5.70
CA GLU A 182 -27.03 -4.35 -5.02
C GLU A 182 -25.75 -4.83 -4.33
N GLU A 183 -25.95 -5.43 -3.16
CA GLU A 183 -24.93 -6.13 -2.40
C GLU A 183 -25.20 -7.63 -2.48
N ILE A 184 -24.26 -8.39 -2.99
CA ILE A 184 -24.35 -9.83 -3.25
C ILE A 184 -23.40 -10.52 -2.29
N VAL A 185 -23.93 -11.37 -1.42
CA VAL A 185 -23.10 -12.19 -0.51
C VAL A 185 -22.35 -13.23 -1.34
N TRP A 186 -21.05 -13.34 -1.10
CA TRP A 186 -20.18 -14.33 -1.69
C TRP A 186 -19.10 -14.78 -0.70
N GLU A 187 -18.44 -15.89 -0.98
CA GLU A 187 -17.41 -16.47 -0.12
C GLU A 187 -16.13 -16.72 -0.92
N PRO A 188 -15.43 -15.67 -1.37
CA PRO A 188 -14.32 -15.79 -2.32
C PRO A 188 -13.10 -16.50 -1.73
N VAL A 189 -12.85 -16.31 -0.44
CA VAL A 189 -11.65 -16.78 0.27
C VAL A 189 -11.59 -18.29 0.39
N GLU A 190 -12.76 -18.93 0.50
CA GLU A 190 -12.90 -20.39 0.67
C GLU A 190 -12.85 -21.16 -0.66
N GLN A 191 -12.92 -20.45 -1.79
CA GLN A 191 -13.00 -21.07 -3.10
C GLN A 191 -11.63 -21.41 -3.68
N THR A 192 -11.53 -22.59 -4.27
CA THR A 192 -10.31 -23.08 -4.92
C THR A 192 -10.41 -23.11 -6.45
N ASP A 193 -11.58 -22.83 -7.00
CA ASP A 193 -11.83 -22.79 -8.45
C ASP A 193 -12.01 -21.34 -8.93
N PRO A 194 -11.14 -20.81 -9.81
CA PRO A 194 -11.28 -19.49 -10.41
C PRO A 194 -12.65 -19.23 -11.06
N ALA A 195 -13.29 -20.28 -11.59
CA ALA A 195 -14.59 -20.17 -12.24
C ALA A 195 -15.70 -19.63 -11.31
N TYR A 196 -15.61 -19.90 -10.01
CA TYR A 196 -16.53 -19.32 -9.02
C TYR A 196 -16.46 -17.78 -9.02
N HIS A 197 -15.27 -17.24 -8.90
CA HIS A 197 -15.06 -15.78 -8.88
C HIS A 197 -15.50 -15.14 -10.20
N GLN A 198 -15.10 -15.75 -11.32
CA GLN A 198 -15.47 -15.26 -12.64
C GLN A 198 -16.98 -15.27 -12.87
N SER A 199 -17.68 -16.33 -12.44
CA SER A 199 -19.14 -16.42 -12.62
C SER A 199 -19.88 -15.41 -11.75
N LYS A 200 -19.49 -15.25 -10.48
CA LYS A 200 -20.11 -14.29 -9.55
C LYS A 200 -19.96 -12.85 -10.01
N ILE A 201 -18.75 -12.46 -10.42
CA ILE A 201 -18.52 -11.10 -10.93
C ILE A 201 -19.29 -10.89 -12.23
N ARG A 202 -19.26 -11.85 -13.16
CA ARG A 202 -20.02 -11.78 -14.43
C ARG A 202 -21.53 -11.65 -14.20
N GLU A 203 -22.08 -12.41 -13.25
CA GLU A 203 -23.51 -12.31 -12.86
C GLU A 203 -23.85 -10.91 -12.38
N ALA A 204 -23.04 -10.33 -11.49
CA ALA A 204 -23.22 -8.98 -10.97
C ALA A 204 -23.13 -7.91 -12.09
N LEU A 205 -22.11 -7.99 -12.94
CA LEU A 205 -21.96 -7.06 -14.07
C LEU A 205 -23.15 -7.14 -15.04
N ASN A 206 -23.63 -8.34 -15.37
CA ASN A 206 -24.81 -8.52 -16.23
C ASN A 206 -26.09 -8.01 -15.58
N LEU A 207 -26.22 -8.18 -14.25
CA LEU A 207 -27.37 -7.66 -13.51
C LEU A 207 -27.42 -6.13 -13.58
N ALA A 208 -26.32 -5.43 -13.31
CA ALA A 208 -26.23 -3.99 -13.44
C ALA A 208 -26.45 -3.51 -14.89
N LYS A 209 -25.82 -4.18 -15.87
CA LYS A 209 -26.00 -3.89 -17.30
C LYS A 209 -27.47 -3.97 -17.71
N SER A 210 -28.25 -4.92 -17.17
CA SER A 210 -29.67 -5.09 -17.50
C SER A 210 -30.55 -3.92 -17.06
N LYS A 211 -30.05 -3.03 -16.20
CA LYS A 211 -30.77 -1.84 -15.69
C LYS A 211 -30.56 -0.59 -16.54
N MET A 212 -29.69 -0.66 -17.54
CA MET A 212 -29.27 0.49 -18.36
C MET A 212 -29.57 0.25 -19.83
N PRO A 213 -29.81 1.30 -20.63
CA PRO A 213 -30.09 1.17 -22.06
C PRO A 213 -28.86 0.75 -22.87
N ARG A 214 -27.66 1.02 -22.38
CA ARG A 214 -26.37 0.66 -22.96
C ARG A 214 -25.31 0.57 -21.88
N LEU A 215 -24.10 0.17 -22.22
CA LEU A 215 -22.94 0.18 -21.33
C LEU A 215 -21.79 0.90 -22.03
N ASP A 216 -21.22 1.91 -21.39
CA ASP A 216 -20.13 2.75 -21.94
C ASP A 216 -18.78 2.46 -21.26
N ALA A 217 -18.76 2.11 -19.96
CA ALA A 217 -17.54 1.72 -19.23
C ALA A 217 -17.85 0.95 -17.93
N ILE A 218 -16.84 0.27 -17.40
CA ILE A 218 -16.88 -0.45 -16.12
C ILE A 218 -15.73 0.06 -15.26
N GLY A 219 -16.02 0.43 -14.01
CA GLY A 219 -15.02 0.76 -12.99
C GLY A 219 -15.12 -0.21 -11.82
N GLY A 220 -13.99 -0.71 -11.33
CA GLY A 220 -13.94 -1.67 -10.23
C GLY A 220 -13.02 -1.28 -9.09
N SER A 221 -13.39 -1.71 -7.90
CA SER A 221 -12.59 -1.72 -6.70
C SER A 221 -12.33 -3.15 -6.27
N SER A 222 -11.12 -3.45 -5.85
CA SER A 222 -10.78 -4.77 -5.28
C SER A 222 -9.67 -4.63 -4.26
N ALA A 223 -9.81 -5.32 -3.14
CA ALA A 223 -8.73 -5.44 -2.17
C ALA A 223 -7.52 -6.14 -2.77
N GLY A 224 -6.32 -5.71 -2.41
CA GLY A 224 -5.04 -6.27 -2.83
C GLY A 224 -4.31 -5.46 -3.89
N VAL A 225 -3.17 -5.96 -4.32
CA VAL A 225 -2.30 -5.29 -5.30
C VAL A 225 -2.81 -5.53 -6.71
N ILE A 226 -3.26 -4.48 -7.36
CA ILE A 226 -3.72 -4.49 -8.76
C ILE A 226 -2.69 -3.76 -9.62
N VAL A 227 -2.22 -4.40 -10.68
CA VAL A 227 -1.28 -3.81 -11.65
C VAL A 227 -1.83 -4.01 -13.06
N ASP A 228 -2.08 -2.95 -13.79
CA ASP A 228 -2.61 -2.99 -15.16
C ASP A 228 -3.85 -3.90 -15.27
N ASN A 229 -4.85 -3.70 -14.41
CA ASN A 229 -6.07 -4.52 -14.30
C ASN A 229 -5.81 -6.00 -13.95
N ARG A 230 -4.64 -6.33 -13.39
CA ARG A 230 -4.29 -7.69 -12.96
C ARG A 230 -4.15 -7.78 -11.45
N PRO A 231 -4.92 -8.63 -10.78
CA PRO A 231 -4.67 -8.98 -9.39
C PRO A 231 -3.33 -9.71 -9.27
N MET A 232 -2.35 -9.09 -8.62
CA MET A 232 -1.03 -9.68 -8.38
C MET A 232 -0.98 -10.40 -7.03
N VAL A 233 -1.48 -9.73 -5.99
CA VAL A 233 -1.62 -10.28 -4.64
C VAL A 233 -2.96 -9.83 -4.09
N ALA A 234 -3.84 -10.74 -3.74
CA ALA A 234 -5.11 -10.39 -3.14
C ALA A 234 -5.60 -11.49 -2.19
N SER A 235 -5.96 -11.11 -0.97
CA SER A 235 -6.48 -12.02 0.04
C SER A 235 -7.79 -12.69 -0.36
N LEU A 236 -8.57 -12.04 -1.21
CA LEU A 236 -9.81 -12.59 -1.79
C LEU A 236 -9.59 -13.90 -2.55
N PHE A 237 -8.43 -14.08 -3.16
CA PHE A 237 -8.11 -15.21 -4.02
C PHE A 237 -7.10 -16.18 -3.40
N ARG A 238 -6.87 -16.10 -2.09
CA ARG A 238 -5.87 -16.93 -1.39
C ARG A 238 -6.16 -18.43 -1.42
N GLY A 239 -7.41 -18.82 -1.65
CA GLY A 239 -7.82 -20.22 -1.81
C GLY A 239 -7.44 -20.81 -3.16
N ILE A 240 -7.12 -19.98 -4.17
CA ILE A 240 -6.80 -20.43 -5.52
C ILE A 240 -5.38 -21.02 -5.54
N PRO A 241 -5.20 -22.24 -6.06
CA PRO A 241 -3.89 -22.85 -6.24
C PRO A 241 -2.95 -22.00 -7.11
N ALA A 242 -1.67 -21.99 -6.77
CA ALA A 242 -0.67 -21.13 -7.44
C ALA A 242 -0.56 -21.40 -8.96
N ASP A 243 -0.71 -22.64 -9.38
CA ASP A 243 -0.70 -23.07 -10.80
C ASP A 243 -1.93 -22.59 -11.57
N ARG A 244 -3.04 -22.26 -10.89
CA ARG A 244 -4.26 -21.71 -11.48
C ARG A 244 -4.45 -20.21 -11.27
N PHE A 245 -3.58 -19.56 -10.49
CA PHE A 245 -3.70 -18.13 -10.18
C PHE A 245 -3.60 -17.25 -11.45
N GLY A 246 -2.99 -17.76 -12.52
CA GLY A 246 -2.99 -17.11 -13.84
C GLY A 246 -4.39 -16.79 -14.38
N GLU A 247 -5.40 -17.64 -14.09
CA GLU A 247 -6.79 -17.43 -14.51
C GLU A 247 -7.43 -16.22 -13.79
N ILE A 248 -7.08 -16.01 -12.52
CA ILE A 248 -7.49 -14.83 -11.75
C ILE A 248 -6.78 -13.57 -12.25
N ARG A 249 -5.49 -13.68 -12.54
CA ARG A 249 -4.68 -12.55 -13.01
C ARG A 249 -5.19 -11.94 -14.29
N GLU A 250 -5.69 -12.74 -15.22
CA GLU A 250 -6.21 -12.27 -16.50
C GLU A 250 -7.74 -11.99 -16.49
N MET A 251 -8.43 -12.22 -15.36
CA MET A 251 -9.88 -12.20 -15.26
C MET A 251 -10.50 -10.87 -15.68
N PHE A 252 -9.98 -9.74 -15.22
CA PHE A 252 -10.54 -8.42 -15.54
C PHE A 252 -10.30 -8.03 -17.00
N LEU A 253 -9.18 -8.48 -17.59
CA LEU A 253 -8.93 -8.29 -19.01
C LEU A 253 -9.91 -9.11 -19.86
N HIS A 254 -10.24 -10.33 -19.44
CA HIS A 254 -11.28 -11.13 -20.09
C HIS A 254 -12.65 -10.45 -20.01
N PHE A 255 -13.01 -9.84 -18.86
CA PHE A 255 -14.26 -9.08 -18.77
C PHE A 255 -14.26 -7.84 -19.67
N ARG A 256 -13.15 -7.08 -19.72
CA ARG A 256 -13.03 -5.97 -20.65
C ARG A 256 -13.33 -6.40 -22.10
N ASP A 257 -12.73 -7.52 -22.52
CA ASP A 257 -12.89 -8.05 -23.88
C ASP A 257 -14.31 -8.62 -24.10
N GLU A 258 -14.89 -9.29 -23.09
CA GLU A 258 -16.25 -9.86 -23.13
C GLU A 258 -17.34 -8.77 -23.24
N PHE A 259 -17.21 -7.70 -22.43
CA PHE A 259 -18.19 -6.61 -22.44
C PHE A 259 -17.95 -5.60 -23.58
N GLY A 260 -16.76 -5.58 -24.16
CA GLY A 260 -16.39 -4.72 -25.30
C GLY A 260 -16.35 -3.23 -24.97
N VAL A 261 -16.12 -2.87 -23.72
CA VAL A 261 -16.04 -1.49 -23.23
C VAL A 261 -14.77 -1.31 -22.38
N PRO A 262 -14.29 -0.07 -22.17
CA PRO A 262 -13.23 0.21 -21.20
C PRO A 262 -13.59 -0.37 -19.82
N LEU A 263 -12.62 -1.04 -19.19
CA LEU A 263 -12.73 -1.58 -17.86
C LEU A 263 -11.44 -1.29 -17.11
N ASP A 264 -11.56 -0.61 -15.97
CA ASP A 264 -10.45 -0.33 -15.06
C ASP A 264 -10.78 -0.78 -13.65
N VAL A 265 -9.82 -1.47 -13.02
CA VAL A 265 -9.89 -1.92 -11.63
C VAL A 265 -8.70 -1.35 -10.87
N ALA A 266 -8.98 -0.72 -9.74
CA ALA A 266 -7.99 -0.19 -8.82
C ALA A 266 -8.07 -0.85 -7.44
N ASN A 267 -7.04 -0.64 -6.63
CA ASN A 267 -7.06 -1.03 -5.22
C ASN A 267 -8.14 -0.23 -4.46
N ASP A 268 -8.76 -0.83 -3.46
CA ASP A 268 -9.79 -0.21 -2.62
C ASP A 268 -9.33 1.09 -1.92
N GLY A 269 -8.04 1.17 -1.54
CA GLY A 269 -7.42 2.39 -1.03
C GLY A 269 -7.36 3.50 -2.07
N ASP A 270 -6.98 3.20 -3.32
CA ASP A 270 -6.95 4.17 -4.42
C ASP A 270 -8.35 4.69 -4.75
N VAL A 271 -9.35 3.79 -4.75
CA VAL A 271 -10.75 4.20 -4.95
C VAL A 271 -11.25 5.07 -3.79
N THR A 272 -10.84 4.78 -2.56
CA THR A 272 -11.13 5.62 -1.38
C THR A 272 -10.54 7.02 -1.54
N ALA A 273 -9.28 7.13 -1.97
CA ALA A 273 -8.63 8.43 -2.22
C ALA A 273 -9.33 9.19 -3.35
N LEU A 274 -9.71 8.50 -4.42
CA LEU A 274 -10.42 9.07 -5.55
C LEU A 274 -11.81 9.61 -5.14
N ALA A 275 -12.57 8.83 -4.37
CA ALA A 275 -13.85 9.26 -3.82
C ALA A 275 -13.70 10.49 -2.91
N GLY A 276 -12.66 10.51 -2.07
CA GLY A 276 -12.30 11.67 -1.25
C GLY A 276 -11.98 12.91 -2.09
N ALA A 277 -11.14 12.77 -3.11
CA ALA A 277 -10.78 13.85 -4.02
C ALA A 277 -11.99 14.41 -4.78
N MET A 278 -12.88 13.52 -5.24
CA MET A 278 -14.14 13.93 -5.91
C MET A 278 -15.09 14.64 -4.95
N SER A 279 -15.22 14.16 -3.70
CA SER A 279 -16.09 14.75 -2.70
C SER A 279 -15.61 16.11 -2.21
N LEU A 280 -14.30 16.31 -2.12
CA LEU A 280 -13.66 17.59 -1.74
C LEU A 280 -13.52 18.55 -2.91
N ASP A 281 -13.71 18.08 -4.13
CA ASP A 281 -13.37 18.79 -5.38
C ASP A 281 -11.91 19.30 -5.37
N ASP A 282 -10.99 18.45 -4.90
CA ASP A 282 -9.58 18.79 -4.72
C ASP A 282 -8.67 17.65 -5.25
N ASN A 283 -7.39 17.93 -5.38
CA ASN A 283 -6.34 16.99 -5.79
C ASN A 283 -5.27 16.91 -4.68
N ALA A 284 -4.21 16.12 -4.90
CA ALA A 284 -3.18 15.84 -3.90
C ALA A 284 -3.77 15.25 -2.60
N VAL A 285 -4.73 14.36 -2.73
CA VAL A 285 -5.46 13.72 -1.62
C VAL A 285 -4.87 12.35 -1.33
N LEU A 286 -4.43 12.16 -0.08
CA LEU A 286 -4.13 10.85 0.49
C LEU A 286 -5.38 10.34 1.22
N GLY A 287 -5.96 9.25 0.72
CA GLY A 287 -7.04 8.52 1.37
C GLY A 287 -6.47 7.40 2.24
N ILE A 288 -6.96 7.27 3.47
CA ILE A 288 -6.59 6.15 4.37
C ILE A 288 -7.87 5.54 4.92
N ALA A 289 -8.06 4.25 4.67
CA ALA A 289 -9.13 3.45 5.27
C ALA A 289 -8.56 2.61 6.42
N MET A 290 -9.08 2.85 7.63
CA MET A 290 -8.65 2.18 8.87
C MET A 290 -9.63 1.05 9.23
N GLY A 291 -9.51 -0.07 8.53
CA GLY A 291 -10.34 -1.26 8.71
C GLY A 291 -9.65 -2.37 9.51
N SER A 292 -9.82 -3.62 9.08
CA SER A 292 -9.11 -4.79 9.65
C SER A 292 -7.60 -4.74 9.44
N SER A 293 -7.17 -4.02 8.40
CA SER A 293 -5.84 -3.52 8.13
C SER A 293 -5.94 -2.05 7.71
N GLU A 294 -4.82 -1.44 7.35
CA GLU A 294 -4.76 -0.13 6.70
C GLU A 294 -4.81 -0.34 5.19
N ALA A 295 -5.67 0.42 4.49
CA ALA A 295 -5.60 0.58 3.05
C ALA A 295 -5.39 2.05 2.73
N ALA A 296 -4.55 2.37 1.77
CA ALA A 296 -4.25 3.73 1.39
C ALA A 296 -4.25 3.91 -0.12
N GLY A 297 -4.52 5.14 -0.57
CA GLY A 297 -4.44 5.53 -1.97
C GLY A 297 -4.07 6.98 -2.10
N TYR A 298 -3.59 7.37 -3.27
CA TYR A 298 -3.16 8.73 -3.52
C TYR A 298 -3.59 9.25 -4.88
N VAL A 299 -4.32 10.37 -4.85
CA VAL A 299 -4.62 11.18 -6.03
C VAL A 299 -3.58 12.30 -6.10
N ASN A 300 -2.83 12.37 -7.19
CA ASN A 300 -1.75 13.33 -7.36
C ASN A 300 -2.27 14.77 -7.61
N PRO A 301 -1.40 15.81 -7.65
CA PRO A 301 -1.81 17.19 -7.91
C PRO A 301 -2.53 17.40 -9.25
N GLU A 302 -2.27 16.54 -10.24
CA GLU A 302 -2.91 16.56 -11.55
C GLU A 302 -4.28 15.85 -11.56
N GLY A 303 -4.71 15.29 -10.43
CA GLY A 303 -5.99 14.59 -10.29
C GLY A 303 -5.96 13.15 -10.81
N ALA A 304 -4.78 12.56 -10.97
CA ALA A 304 -4.59 11.21 -11.46
C ALA A 304 -4.22 10.24 -10.34
N ILE A 305 -4.63 8.98 -10.45
CA ILE A 305 -4.08 7.86 -9.69
C ILE A 305 -2.76 7.46 -10.34
N THR A 306 -1.73 7.31 -9.53
CA THR A 306 -0.41 6.86 -9.98
C THR A 306 -0.35 5.33 -9.94
N GLY A 307 0.62 4.72 -10.62
CA GLY A 307 0.90 3.30 -10.48
C GLY A 307 1.68 2.96 -9.19
N TRP A 308 1.50 3.74 -8.13
CA TRP A 308 2.12 3.49 -6.83
C TRP A 308 1.40 2.34 -6.12
N LEU A 309 2.16 1.60 -5.30
CA LEU A 309 1.62 0.45 -4.59
C LEU A 309 0.63 0.84 -3.48
N ASN A 310 0.91 1.96 -2.79
CA ASN A 310 0.13 2.51 -1.69
C ASN A 310 -0.20 1.54 -0.52
N GLU A 311 0.57 0.45 -0.36
CA GLU A 311 0.43 -0.53 0.73
C GLU A 311 1.08 0.00 2.01
N LEU A 312 0.58 1.13 2.53
CA LEU A 312 1.14 1.81 3.71
C LEU A 312 1.03 0.98 4.99
N ALA A 313 0.19 -0.05 5.00
CA ALA A 313 0.11 -1.02 6.09
C ALA A 313 1.48 -1.60 6.49
N PHE A 314 2.40 -1.71 5.54
CA PHE A 314 3.75 -2.26 5.77
C PHE A 314 4.86 -1.20 5.73
N ALA A 315 4.49 0.07 5.59
CA ALA A 315 5.43 1.19 5.68
C ALA A 315 5.85 1.43 7.13
N PRO A 316 7.14 1.67 7.42
CA PRO A 316 7.61 1.91 8.79
C PRO A 316 7.17 3.31 9.26
N VAL A 317 6.42 3.35 10.37
CA VAL A 317 5.89 4.59 10.98
C VAL A 317 6.44 4.84 12.38
N ASP A 318 6.85 3.79 13.09
CA ASP A 318 7.48 3.86 14.41
C ASP A 318 8.87 3.20 14.37
N TYR A 319 9.90 3.97 14.71
CA TYR A 319 11.28 3.48 14.75
C TYR A 319 11.72 3.04 16.16
N ASN A 320 10.80 2.96 17.13
CA ASN A 320 11.12 2.38 18.42
C ASN A 320 11.58 0.92 18.26
N PRO A 321 12.77 0.52 18.77
CA PRO A 321 13.22 -0.86 18.71
C PRO A 321 12.29 -1.88 19.40
N GLY A 322 11.48 -1.41 20.36
CA GLY A 322 10.46 -2.20 21.04
C GLY A 322 9.04 -2.02 20.46
N ALA A 323 8.91 -1.47 19.25
CA ALA A 323 7.62 -1.34 18.58
C ALA A 323 6.96 -2.71 18.33
N ALA A 324 5.64 -2.71 18.26
CA ALA A 324 4.90 -3.94 17.94
C ALA A 324 5.35 -4.51 16.58
N THR A 325 5.43 -5.83 16.51
CA THR A 325 5.84 -6.56 15.30
C THR A 325 4.62 -7.07 14.56
N ASP A 326 4.57 -6.84 13.26
CA ASP A 326 3.55 -7.39 12.39
C ASP A 326 3.80 -8.88 12.13
N GLU A 327 2.77 -9.69 12.32
CA GLU A 327 2.88 -11.15 12.24
C GLU A 327 3.17 -11.66 10.82
N TRP A 328 2.74 -10.94 9.80
CA TRP A 328 2.90 -11.36 8.42
C TRP A 328 4.26 -10.98 7.84
N SER A 329 4.64 -9.71 7.96
CA SER A 329 5.92 -9.21 7.43
C SER A 329 7.11 -9.48 8.36
N GLY A 330 6.84 -9.74 9.65
CA GLY A 330 7.87 -9.85 10.68
C GLY A 330 8.57 -8.52 11.01
N ASP A 331 8.08 -7.39 10.48
CA ASP A 331 8.69 -6.08 10.72
C ASP A 331 8.01 -5.33 11.88
N ALA A 332 8.79 -4.52 12.58
CA ALA A 332 8.32 -3.74 13.71
C ALA A 332 7.93 -2.32 13.29
N GLY A 333 6.88 -1.78 13.92
CA GLY A 333 6.51 -0.39 13.79
C GLY A 333 5.91 -0.01 12.44
N VAL A 334 5.19 -0.94 11.78
CA VAL A 334 4.56 -0.72 10.47
C VAL A 334 3.13 -0.17 10.60
N GLY A 335 2.65 0.50 9.57
CA GLY A 335 1.40 1.25 9.52
C GLY A 335 0.17 0.49 10.03
N ALA A 336 -0.01 -0.77 9.62
CA ALA A 336 -1.15 -1.60 10.03
C ALA A 336 -1.34 -1.67 11.55
N LEU A 337 -0.26 -1.63 12.32
CA LEU A 337 -0.30 -1.69 13.79
C LEU A 337 -0.68 -0.37 14.46
N TYR A 338 -0.76 0.72 13.69
CA TYR A 338 -1.06 2.08 14.17
C TYR A 338 -2.33 2.66 13.53
N PHE A 339 -2.63 2.30 12.28
CA PHE A 339 -3.73 2.87 11.49
C PHE A 339 -4.77 1.81 11.10
N SER A 340 -5.11 0.90 12.02
CA SER A 340 -6.16 -0.11 11.83
C SER A 340 -6.80 -0.52 13.17
N GLN A 341 -7.78 -1.41 13.12
CA GLN A 341 -8.36 -2.06 14.31
C GLN A 341 -7.31 -2.73 15.20
N GLN A 342 -6.18 -3.17 14.66
CA GLN A 342 -5.09 -3.80 15.42
C GLN A 342 -4.52 -2.83 16.45
N CYS A 343 -4.45 -1.54 16.14
CA CYS A 343 -4.07 -0.50 17.12
C CYS A 343 -5.04 -0.47 18.31
N VAL A 344 -6.35 -0.52 18.04
CA VAL A 344 -7.40 -0.53 19.09
C VAL A 344 -7.23 -1.74 19.99
N PHE A 345 -7.08 -2.93 19.42
CA PHE A 345 -6.91 -4.17 20.21
C PHE A 345 -5.61 -4.17 21.02
N ARG A 346 -4.53 -3.68 20.43
CA ARG A 346 -3.22 -3.58 21.08
C ARG A 346 -3.21 -2.60 22.26
N LEU A 347 -3.94 -1.50 22.16
CA LEU A 347 -3.97 -0.45 23.20
C LEU A 347 -5.08 -0.63 24.24
N ALA A 348 -6.11 -1.43 23.97
CA ALA A 348 -7.22 -1.67 24.90
C ALA A 348 -6.77 -2.11 26.30
N PRO A 349 -5.77 -3.02 26.48
CA PRO A 349 -5.30 -3.40 27.80
C PRO A 349 -4.65 -2.23 28.57
N ALA A 350 -4.06 -1.24 27.90
CA ALA A 350 -3.44 -0.09 28.55
C ALA A 350 -4.45 0.84 29.25
N VAL A 351 -5.73 0.75 28.87
CA VAL A 351 -6.84 1.46 29.52
C VAL A 351 -7.72 0.52 30.38
N GLY A 352 -7.23 -0.68 30.68
CA GLY A 352 -7.94 -1.64 31.52
C GLY A 352 -9.06 -2.43 30.83
N ILE A 353 -9.19 -2.35 29.50
CA ILE A 353 -10.18 -3.10 28.72
C ILE A 353 -9.61 -4.48 28.38
N THR A 354 -10.21 -5.53 28.90
CA THR A 354 -9.84 -6.92 28.58
C THR A 354 -10.64 -7.39 27.37
N LEU A 355 -9.92 -7.81 26.32
CA LEU A 355 -10.56 -8.35 25.12
C LEU A 355 -11.11 -9.75 25.37
N PRO A 356 -12.34 -10.09 24.93
CA PRO A 356 -12.92 -11.40 25.12
C PRO A 356 -12.17 -12.45 24.29
N ALA A 357 -11.74 -13.53 24.97
CA ALA A 357 -11.04 -14.63 24.30
C ALA A 357 -11.95 -15.36 23.30
N GLY A 358 -11.42 -15.64 22.11
CA GLY A 358 -12.14 -16.34 21.05
C GLY A 358 -13.23 -15.54 20.33
N ALA A 359 -13.39 -14.26 20.66
CA ALA A 359 -14.32 -13.37 19.95
C ALA A 359 -13.83 -13.01 18.55
N THR A 360 -14.75 -12.72 17.64
CA THR A 360 -14.38 -12.17 16.34
C THR A 360 -13.79 -10.76 16.47
N LYS A 361 -13.05 -10.29 15.46
CA LYS A 361 -12.53 -8.91 15.46
C LYS A 361 -13.65 -7.87 15.57
N ALA A 362 -14.78 -8.12 14.93
CA ALA A 362 -15.97 -7.25 15.01
C ALA A 362 -16.53 -7.18 16.43
N ASP A 363 -16.65 -8.32 17.13
CA ASP A 363 -17.15 -8.38 18.50
C ASP A 363 -16.16 -7.71 19.48
N MET A 364 -14.85 -7.91 19.27
CA MET A 364 -13.81 -7.23 20.07
C MET A 364 -13.89 -5.71 19.89
N LEU A 365 -14.06 -5.21 18.67
CA LEU A 365 -14.16 -3.79 18.39
C LEU A 365 -15.41 -3.19 19.06
N LYS A 366 -16.57 -3.85 18.93
CA LYS A 366 -17.82 -3.45 19.59
C LYS A 366 -17.68 -3.44 21.12
N HIS A 367 -16.97 -4.44 21.68
CA HIS A 367 -16.70 -4.50 23.11
C HIS A 367 -15.86 -3.31 23.58
N VAL A 368 -14.78 -2.97 22.86
CA VAL A 368 -13.93 -1.80 23.18
C VAL A 368 -14.74 -0.52 23.07
N GLN A 369 -15.52 -0.34 22.01
CA GLN A 369 -16.37 0.83 21.83
C GLN A 369 -17.34 1.00 22.99
N SER A 370 -18.07 -0.06 23.35
CA SER A 370 -19.02 -0.02 24.49
C SER A 370 -18.34 0.29 25.82
N ALA A 371 -17.10 -0.19 26.04
CA ALA A 371 -16.35 0.10 27.25
C ALA A 371 -15.81 1.54 27.30
N LEU A 372 -15.59 2.18 26.15
CA LEU A 372 -15.18 3.60 26.08
C LEU A 372 -16.34 4.57 26.22
N GLU A 373 -17.56 4.13 25.91
CA GLU A 373 -18.82 4.91 26.04
C GLU A 373 -19.39 4.87 27.47
N ALA A 374 -18.96 3.92 28.31
CA ALA A 374 -19.45 3.72 29.69
C ALA A 374 -18.64 4.54 30.71
#